data_d80440c8a0e0b1b5b9216427016eb8e1
#
_entry.id   d80440c8a0e0b1b5b9216427016eb8e1
#
_cell.length_a   1.000
_cell.length_b   1.000
_cell.length_c   1.000
_cell.angle_alpha   90.00
_cell.angle_beta   90.00
_cell.angle_gamma   90.00
#
_symmetry.space_group_name_H-M   'P 1'
#
loop_
_entity.id
_entity.type
_entity.pdbx_description
1 polymer ?
#
loop_
_entity_poly.entity_id
_entity_poly.type
_entity_poly.pdbx_seq_one_letter_code
_entity_poly.pdbx_strand_id
1 'polypeptide(L)'
;MKEFDLYEPMGKWLNEYLKIKYKNYEIIVKDTHSITLDKALRSLGIENNLAVGLGIQIDVLGVAKKDNKVKLFFIEAKITPLTLRDLGQLWAYCKLIDPEEAFLLSSNSFGTLNKIFNVLAREDLLDFGSAKKIKKMKIGIWDVNRNSPNSLTMIPHV
;
A
#
# COMPACT_ATOMS: atom_id res chain seq x y z
N MET A 1 -5.94 -3.37 20.82
CA MET A 1 -4.96 -3.06 19.76
C MET A 1 -5.37 -1.79 19.05
N LYS A 2 -4.42 -0.91 18.80
CA LYS A 2 -4.64 0.32 18.04
C LYS A 2 -4.08 0.14 16.63
N GLU A 3 -4.55 0.95 15.68
CA GLU A 3 -4.02 0.92 14.31
C GLU A 3 -2.50 1.14 14.28
N PHE A 4 -2.00 2.02 15.13
CA PHE A 4 -0.56 2.28 15.30
C PHE A 4 0.25 0.99 15.54
N ASP A 5 -0.33 0.01 16.24
CA ASP A 5 0.38 -1.24 16.55
C ASP A 5 0.65 -2.09 15.30
N LEU A 6 0.00 -1.80 14.18
CA LEU A 6 0.18 -2.52 12.92
C LEU A 6 1.37 -2.01 12.10
N TYR A 7 1.79 -0.75 12.30
CA TYR A 7 2.74 -0.12 11.39
C TYR A 7 4.12 -0.78 11.40
N GLU A 8 4.65 -1.08 12.58
CA GLU A 8 5.96 -1.74 12.67
C GLU A 8 5.96 -3.15 12.05
N PRO A 9 5.05 -4.07 12.42
CA PRO A 9 5.04 -5.39 11.78
C PRO A 9 4.75 -5.35 10.29
N MET A 10 3.89 -4.45 9.83
CA MET A 10 3.65 -4.29 8.39
C MET A 10 4.88 -3.75 7.66
N GLY A 11 5.62 -2.83 8.28
CA GLY A 11 6.87 -2.33 7.74
C GLY A 11 7.93 -3.43 7.61
N LYS A 12 8.05 -4.27 8.62
CA LYS A 12 8.98 -5.42 8.57
C LYS A 12 8.61 -6.39 7.46
N TRP A 13 7.32 -6.72 7.34
CA TRP A 13 6.84 -7.57 6.27
C TRP A 13 7.13 -6.98 4.89
N LEU A 14 6.83 -5.69 4.70
CA LEU A 14 7.07 -5.02 3.43
C LEU A 14 8.56 -5.03 3.06
N ASN A 15 9.42 -4.76 4.05
CA ASN A 15 10.86 -4.77 3.84
C ASN A 15 11.35 -6.13 3.33
N GLU A 16 10.90 -7.22 3.94
CA GLU A 16 11.25 -8.57 3.51
C GLU A 16 10.67 -8.91 2.14
N TYR A 17 9.41 -8.56 1.92
CA TYR A 17 8.74 -8.76 0.64
C TYR A 17 9.49 -8.08 -0.51
N LEU A 18 9.87 -6.81 -0.30
CA LEU A 18 10.57 -6.03 -1.32
C LEU A 18 11.98 -6.54 -1.57
N LYS A 19 12.69 -6.96 -0.52
CA LYS A 19 14.04 -7.52 -0.66
C LYS A 19 14.06 -8.80 -1.48
N ILE A 20 13.03 -9.61 -1.36
CA ILE A 20 12.89 -10.84 -2.14
C ILE A 20 12.52 -10.52 -3.60
N LYS A 21 11.56 -9.64 -3.81
CA LYS A 21 11.02 -9.34 -5.14
C LYS A 21 11.93 -8.42 -5.96
N TYR A 22 12.60 -7.48 -5.30
CA TYR A 22 13.45 -6.47 -5.95
C TYR A 22 14.89 -6.62 -5.46
N LYS A 23 15.49 -7.77 -5.74
CA LYS A 23 16.81 -8.19 -5.20
C LYS A 23 17.95 -7.24 -5.48
N ASN A 24 17.92 -6.53 -6.61
CA ASN A 24 19.03 -5.65 -7.02
C ASN A 24 18.77 -4.19 -6.66
N TYR A 25 17.72 -3.92 -5.87
CA TYR A 25 17.36 -2.57 -5.44
C TYR A 25 17.76 -2.35 -4.00
N GLU A 26 18.13 -1.12 -3.68
CA GLU A 26 18.22 -0.67 -2.30
C GLU A 26 16.80 -0.47 -1.77
N ILE A 27 16.46 -1.15 -0.67
CA ILE A 27 15.13 -1.12 -0.08
C ILE A 27 15.14 -0.28 1.19
N ILE A 28 14.21 0.67 1.26
CA ILE A 28 13.98 1.51 2.45
C ILE A 28 12.50 1.42 2.76
N VAL A 29 12.15 1.11 4.02
CA VAL A 29 10.76 1.09 4.49
C VAL A 29 10.65 1.93 5.73
N LYS A 30 9.66 2.81 5.78
CA LYS A 30 9.42 3.73 6.91
C LYS A 30 7.95 3.78 7.28
N ASP A 31 7.69 3.93 8.57
CA ASP A 31 6.41 4.40 9.09
C ASP A 31 6.30 5.89 8.77
N THR A 32 5.30 6.27 7.99
CA THR A 32 5.11 7.65 7.55
C THR A 32 3.71 8.18 7.89
N HIS A 33 3.01 7.53 8.84
CA HIS A 33 1.63 7.87 9.17
C HIS A 33 1.44 9.32 9.66
N SER A 34 2.48 9.94 10.22
CA SER A 34 2.41 11.28 10.81
C SER A 34 3.04 12.38 9.97
N ILE A 35 3.55 12.08 8.78
CA ILE A 35 4.15 13.05 7.88
C ILE A 35 3.56 12.93 6.48
N THR A 36 3.64 14.00 5.69
CA THR A 36 3.19 13.93 4.31
C THR A 36 4.16 13.11 3.47
N LEU A 37 3.64 12.51 2.41
CA LEU A 37 4.45 11.75 1.44
C LEU A 37 5.58 12.61 0.87
N ASP A 38 5.29 13.86 0.53
CA ASP A 38 6.29 14.80 0.01
C ASP A 38 7.46 14.98 0.98
N LYS A 39 7.17 15.21 2.27
CA LYS A 39 8.20 15.35 3.29
C LYS A 39 8.99 14.07 3.50
N ALA A 40 8.31 12.92 3.52
CA ALA A 40 8.94 11.63 3.68
C ALA A 40 9.92 11.36 2.53
N LEU A 41 9.51 11.61 1.29
CA LEU A 41 10.36 11.41 0.12
C LEU A 41 11.55 12.36 0.11
N ARG A 42 11.34 13.64 0.43
CA ARG A 42 12.44 14.62 0.50
C ARG A 42 13.48 14.24 1.56
N SER A 43 13.04 13.67 2.68
CA SER A 43 13.96 13.19 3.72
C SER A 43 14.86 12.05 3.23
N LEU A 44 14.46 11.36 2.16
CA LEU A 44 15.21 10.29 1.51
C LEU A 44 15.97 10.77 0.27
N GLY A 45 15.97 12.08 0.02
CA GLY A 45 16.62 12.66 -1.17
C GLY A 45 15.84 12.41 -2.47
N ILE A 46 14.53 12.16 -2.36
CA ILE A 46 13.68 11.91 -3.52
C ILE A 46 12.73 13.09 -3.72
N GLU A 47 12.74 13.65 -4.93
CA GLU A 47 11.76 14.65 -5.32
C GLU A 47 10.66 14.00 -6.13
N ASN A 48 9.41 14.26 -5.76
CA ASN A 48 8.24 13.81 -6.51
C ASN A 48 7.26 14.97 -6.61
N ASN A 49 7.27 15.66 -7.76
CA ASN A 49 6.46 16.84 -7.98
C ASN A 49 4.95 16.56 -7.87
N LEU A 50 4.54 15.31 -8.10
CA LEU A 50 3.13 14.92 -8.01
C LEU A 50 2.63 14.91 -6.57
N ALA A 51 3.51 14.71 -5.59
CA ALA A 51 3.15 14.67 -4.17
C ALA A 51 3.10 16.04 -3.51
N VAL A 52 3.74 17.05 -4.11
CA VAL A 52 3.85 18.38 -3.51
C VAL A 52 2.48 19.06 -3.39
N GLY A 53 2.17 19.54 -2.18
CA GLY A 53 0.96 20.32 -1.92
C GLY A 53 -0.33 19.51 -1.80
N LEU A 54 -0.29 18.18 -1.94
CA LEU A 54 -1.50 17.36 -1.90
C LEU A 54 -1.87 16.86 -0.50
N GLY A 55 -0.97 16.98 0.47
CA GLY A 55 -1.23 16.52 1.84
C GLY A 55 -1.44 15.02 1.97
N ILE A 56 -0.91 14.24 1.03
CA ILE A 56 -1.03 12.78 1.05
C ILE A 56 -0.22 12.22 2.23
N GLN A 57 -0.84 11.33 3.01
CA GLN A 57 -0.17 10.59 4.09
C GLN A 57 -0.38 9.10 3.86
N ILE A 58 0.70 8.36 3.92
CA ILE A 58 0.71 6.90 3.75
C ILE A 58 1.17 6.29 5.06
N ASP A 59 0.50 5.25 5.54
CA ASP A 59 0.84 4.64 6.84
C ASP A 59 2.24 4.03 6.83
N VAL A 60 2.54 3.21 5.81
CA VAL A 60 3.85 2.62 5.63
C VAL A 60 4.31 2.85 4.20
N LEU A 61 5.46 3.45 4.05
CA LEU A 61 6.06 3.76 2.74
C LEU A 61 7.25 2.85 2.49
N GLY A 62 7.23 2.15 1.37
CA GLY A 62 8.39 1.45 0.85
C GLY A 62 8.99 2.17 -0.35
N VAL A 63 10.31 2.12 -0.46
CA VAL A 63 11.06 2.69 -1.57
C VAL A 63 12.09 1.68 -2.04
N ALA A 64 12.12 1.44 -3.35
CA ALA A 64 13.17 0.64 -3.98
C ALA A 64 13.94 1.55 -4.95
N LYS A 65 15.25 1.65 -4.74
CA LYS A 65 16.13 2.47 -5.56
C LYS A 65 17.15 1.61 -6.29
N LYS A 66 17.34 1.89 -7.57
CA LYS A 66 18.41 1.29 -8.37
C LYS A 66 18.83 2.30 -9.43
N ASP A 67 20.08 2.78 -9.33
CA ASP A 67 20.59 3.85 -10.19
C ASP A 67 19.65 5.07 -10.11
N ASN A 68 19.10 5.52 -11.24
CA ASN A 68 18.16 6.64 -11.27
C ASN A 68 16.69 6.22 -11.18
N LYS A 69 16.44 4.91 -10.96
CA LYS A 69 15.07 4.40 -10.85
C LYS A 69 14.61 4.39 -9.40
N VAL A 70 13.41 4.88 -9.17
CA VAL A 70 12.75 4.88 -7.86
C VAL A 70 11.37 4.27 -8.02
N LYS A 71 11.07 3.25 -7.21
CA LYS A 71 9.75 2.63 -7.14
C LYS A 71 9.18 2.87 -5.76
N LEU A 72 7.92 3.24 -5.69
CA LEU A 72 7.21 3.51 -4.43
C LEU A 72 6.20 2.41 -4.13
N PHE A 73 6.03 2.13 -2.85
CA PHE A 73 5.12 1.10 -2.34
C PHE A 73 4.33 1.65 -1.17
N PHE A 74 3.01 1.49 -1.19
CA PHE A 74 2.12 2.03 -0.17
C PHE A 74 1.44 0.92 0.61
N ILE A 75 1.36 1.05 1.94
CA ILE A 75 0.45 0.27 2.77
C ILE A 75 -0.46 1.23 3.52
N GLU A 76 -1.77 1.02 3.39
CA GLU A 76 -2.78 1.60 4.26
C GLU A 76 -3.26 0.52 5.22
N ALA A 77 -3.14 0.80 6.51
CA ALA A 77 -3.46 -0.14 7.58
C ALA A 77 -4.79 0.21 8.24
N LYS A 78 -5.62 -0.79 8.51
CA LYS A 78 -6.89 -0.63 9.22
C LYS A 78 -7.03 -1.71 10.29
N ILE A 79 -7.68 -1.35 11.40
CA ILE A 79 -8.09 -2.31 12.44
C ILE A 79 -9.61 -2.53 12.43
N THR A 80 -10.31 -1.85 11.54
CA THR A 80 -11.77 -1.91 11.36
C THR A 80 -12.11 -2.67 10.10
N PRO A 81 -13.36 -3.14 9.94
CA PRO A 81 -13.79 -3.71 8.67
C PRO A 81 -13.56 -2.70 7.53
N LEU A 82 -13.09 -3.20 6.40
CA LEU A 82 -12.80 -2.35 5.25
C LEU A 82 -14.06 -1.77 4.65
N THR A 83 -13.96 -0.52 4.18
CA THR A 83 -15.06 0.20 3.57
C THR A 83 -14.68 0.69 2.18
N LEU A 84 -15.68 1.06 1.39
CA LEU A 84 -15.45 1.66 0.08
C LEU A 84 -14.68 2.98 0.20
N ARG A 85 -14.86 3.71 1.29
CA ARG A 85 -14.11 4.94 1.57
C ARG A 85 -12.62 4.66 1.73
N ASP A 86 -12.26 3.59 2.46
CA ASP A 86 -10.86 3.19 2.62
C ASP A 86 -10.22 2.89 1.27
N LEU A 87 -10.93 2.11 0.45
CA LEU A 87 -10.46 1.77 -0.88
C LEU A 87 -10.32 3.00 -1.77
N GLY A 88 -11.33 3.87 -1.77
CA GLY A 88 -11.36 5.07 -2.61
C GLY A 88 -10.23 6.03 -2.28
N GLN A 89 -9.88 6.18 -1.01
CA GLN A 89 -8.78 7.04 -0.59
C GLN A 89 -7.43 6.52 -1.12
N LEU A 90 -7.15 5.25 -0.93
CA LEU A 90 -5.91 4.66 -1.44
C LEU A 90 -5.88 4.68 -2.97
N TRP A 91 -7.02 4.40 -3.61
CA TRP A 91 -7.14 4.45 -5.06
C TRP A 91 -6.80 5.85 -5.61
N ALA A 92 -7.32 6.90 -4.97
CA ALA A 92 -7.02 8.28 -5.39
C ALA A 92 -5.52 8.58 -5.26
N TYR A 93 -4.89 8.16 -4.18
CA TYR A 93 -3.45 8.32 -4.00
C TYR A 93 -2.67 7.57 -5.08
N CYS A 94 -3.08 6.36 -5.42
CA CYS A 94 -2.46 5.57 -6.47
C CYS A 94 -2.61 6.21 -7.84
N LYS A 95 -3.78 6.78 -8.14
CA LYS A 95 -4.00 7.48 -9.42
C LYS A 95 -3.13 8.73 -9.54
N LEU A 96 -2.90 9.44 -8.43
CA LEU A 96 -2.13 10.68 -8.43
C LEU A 96 -0.61 10.42 -8.46
N ILE A 97 -0.14 9.45 -7.69
CA ILE A 97 1.30 9.23 -7.50
C ILE A 97 1.84 8.10 -8.37
N ASP A 98 1.00 7.14 -8.71
CA ASP A 98 1.34 5.96 -9.51
C ASP A 98 2.48 5.12 -8.88
N PRO A 99 2.29 4.61 -7.64
CA PRO A 99 3.27 3.73 -7.04
C PRO A 99 3.39 2.42 -7.82
N GLU A 100 4.45 1.67 -7.59
CA GLU A 100 4.62 0.34 -8.20
C GLU A 100 3.63 -0.67 -7.64
N GLU A 101 3.42 -0.67 -6.32
CA GLU A 101 2.45 -1.52 -5.65
C GLU A 101 1.80 -0.76 -4.49
N ALA A 102 0.56 -1.10 -4.18
CA ALA A 102 -0.16 -0.53 -3.07
C ALA A 102 -1.04 -1.59 -2.41
N PHE A 103 -1.09 -1.57 -1.08
CA PHE A 103 -1.78 -2.56 -0.27
C PHE A 103 -2.76 -1.86 0.67
N LEU A 104 -3.98 -2.35 0.73
CA LEU A 104 -4.96 -2.01 1.75
C LEU A 104 -5.15 -3.25 2.62
N LEU A 105 -4.68 -3.20 3.85
CA LEU A 105 -4.66 -4.34 4.76
C LEU A 105 -5.42 -4.02 6.04
N SER A 106 -6.34 -4.89 6.42
CA SER A 106 -7.07 -4.77 7.69
C SER A 106 -6.81 -5.99 8.56
N SER A 107 -6.65 -5.77 9.85
CA SER A 107 -6.61 -6.87 10.82
C SER A 107 -8.01 -7.37 11.22
N ASN A 108 -9.06 -6.83 10.64
CA ASN A 108 -10.44 -7.16 10.96
C ASN A 108 -11.09 -8.01 9.86
N SER A 109 -11.80 -7.39 8.93
CA SER A 109 -12.54 -8.11 7.88
C SER A 109 -12.65 -7.24 6.62
N PHE A 110 -13.12 -7.84 5.53
CA PHE A 110 -13.41 -7.11 4.30
C PHE A 110 -14.59 -6.14 4.44
N GLY A 111 -15.42 -6.29 5.47
CA GLY A 111 -16.59 -5.41 5.64
C GLY A 111 -17.45 -5.34 4.39
N THR A 112 -17.84 -4.12 4.00
CA THR A 112 -18.67 -3.91 2.79
C THR A 112 -17.94 -4.26 1.49
N LEU A 113 -16.61 -4.33 1.48
CA LEU A 113 -15.85 -4.70 0.30
C LEU A 113 -16.03 -6.18 -0.05
N ASN A 114 -16.46 -7.01 0.89
CA ASN A 114 -16.74 -8.43 0.60
C ASN A 114 -17.78 -8.58 -0.51
N LYS A 115 -18.86 -7.79 -0.46
CA LYS A 115 -19.87 -7.82 -1.51
C LYS A 115 -19.29 -7.41 -2.87
N ILE A 116 -18.50 -6.36 -2.89
CA ILE A 116 -17.94 -5.82 -4.13
C ILE A 116 -17.02 -6.82 -4.82
N PHE A 117 -16.11 -7.43 -4.08
CA PHE A 117 -15.05 -8.27 -4.66
C PHE A 117 -15.41 -9.75 -4.69
N ASN A 118 -16.09 -10.28 -3.67
CA ASN A 118 -16.37 -11.71 -3.58
C ASN A 118 -17.76 -12.10 -4.09
N VAL A 119 -18.70 -11.17 -4.17
CA VAL A 119 -20.05 -11.42 -4.67
C VAL A 119 -20.23 -10.84 -6.08
N LEU A 120 -19.91 -9.55 -6.25
CA LEU A 120 -20.07 -8.85 -7.52
C LEU A 120 -18.86 -9.01 -8.46
N ALA A 121 -17.76 -9.56 -7.96
CA ALA A 121 -16.53 -9.81 -8.72
C ALA A 121 -15.98 -8.56 -9.43
N ARG A 122 -16.07 -7.38 -8.79
CA ARG A 122 -15.66 -6.10 -9.37
C ARG A 122 -14.20 -5.80 -9.08
N GLU A 123 -13.32 -6.70 -9.46
CA GLU A 123 -11.87 -6.56 -9.26
C GLU A 123 -11.28 -5.41 -10.07
N ASP A 124 -11.98 -4.93 -11.10
CA ASP A 124 -11.62 -3.75 -11.87
C ASP A 124 -11.50 -2.48 -11.02
N LEU A 125 -12.18 -2.42 -9.86
CA LEU A 125 -12.07 -1.28 -8.95
C LEU A 125 -10.71 -1.17 -8.28
N LEU A 126 -9.85 -2.17 -8.41
CA LEU A 126 -8.47 -2.12 -7.92
C LEU A 126 -7.50 -1.53 -8.96
N ASP A 127 -7.95 -1.31 -10.17
CA ASP A 127 -7.09 -0.86 -11.28
C ASP A 127 -6.65 0.59 -11.11
N PHE A 128 -5.36 0.82 -11.30
CA PHE A 128 -4.77 2.15 -11.37
C PHE A 128 -3.63 2.15 -12.40
N GLY A 129 -2.94 3.27 -12.54
CA GLY A 129 -1.89 3.43 -13.53
C GLY A 129 -2.41 4.10 -14.79
N SER A 130 -1.69 3.95 -15.88
CA SER A 130 -2.03 4.54 -17.18
C SER A 130 -2.60 3.49 -18.13
N ALA A 131 -3.18 3.94 -19.24
CA ALA A 131 -3.68 3.05 -20.30
C ALA A 131 -2.61 2.10 -20.84
N LYS A 132 -1.32 2.48 -20.74
CA LYS A 132 -0.20 1.67 -21.21
C LYS A 132 0.26 0.62 -20.20
N LYS A 133 0.05 0.87 -18.92
CA LYS A 133 0.46 -0.04 -17.83
C LYS A 133 -0.54 0.03 -16.69
N ILE A 134 -1.53 -0.82 -16.75
CA ILE A 134 -2.53 -0.95 -15.69
C ILE A 134 -1.96 -1.84 -14.59
N LYS A 135 -2.06 -1.35 -13.35
CA LYS A 135 -1.67 -2.07 -12.14
C LYS A 135 -2.90 -2.23 -11.26
N LYS A 136 -2.86 -3.19 -10.36
CA LYS A 136 -3.95 -3.41 -9.39
C LYS A 136 -3.46 -3.16 -7.98
N MET A 137 -4.23 -2.41 -7.20
CA MET A 137 -4.06 -2.42 -5.75
C MET A 137 -4.33 -3.82 -5.22
N LYS A 138 -3.73 -4.14 -4.09
CA LYS A 138 -3.93 -5.42 -3.41
C LYS A 138 -4.63 -5.15 -2.09
N ILE A 139 -5.69 -5.90 -1.83
CA ILE A 139 -6.41 -5.82 -0.56
C ILE A 139 -6.41 -7.18 0.11
N GLY A 140 -6.43 -7.19 1.43
CA GLY A 140 -6.43 -8.44 2.18
C GLY A 140 -6.54 -8.25 3.67
N ILE A 141 -6.56 -9.37 4.37
CA ILE A 141 -6.62 -9.40 5.82
C ILE A 141 -5.21 -9.65 6.37
N TRP A 142 -4.81 -8.79 7.30
CA TRP A 142 -3.55 -8.92 8.01
C TRP A 142 -3.70 -9.92 9.15
N ASP A 143 -2.87 -10.93 9.16
CA ASP A 143 -2.82 -11.92 10.24
C ASP A 143 -1.88 -11.43 11.33
N VAL A 144 -2.43 -10.98 12.46
CA VAL A 144 -1.65 -10.44 13.57
C VAL A 144 -0.78 -11.50 14.27
N ASN A 145 -1.15 -12.77 14.15
CA ASN A 145 -0.38 -13.86 14.77
C ASN A 145 0.83 -14.23 13.94
N ARG A 146 0.74 -14.11 12.62
CA ARG A 146 1.83 -14.43 11.69
C ARG A 146 2.60 -13.20 11.23
N ASN A 147 2.12 -12.00 11.53
CA ASN A 147 2.68 -10.74 11.08
C ASN A 147 2.89 -10.69 9.56
N SER A 148 1.86 -11.09 8.84
CA SER A 148 1.85 -11.11 7.38
C SER A 148 0.41 -11.05 6.86
N PRO A 149 0.20 -10.64 5.59
CA PRO A 149 -1.12 -10.77 4.98
C PRO A 149 -1.50 -12.25 4.88
N ASN A 150 -2.75 -12.55 5.17
CA ASN A 150 -3.28 -13.90 4.91
C ASN A 150 -3.45 -14.06 3.40
N SER A 151 -2.60 -14.87 2.79
CA SER A 151 -2.56 -15.04 1.33
C SER A 151 -3.87 -15.54 0.73
N LEU A 152 -4.65 -16.31 1.50
CA LEU A 152 -5.95 -16.82 1.06
C LEU A 152 -6.99 -15.72 0.90
N THR A 153 -6.80 -14.59 1.58
CA THR A 153 -7.72 -13.44 1.52
C THR A 153 -7.32 -12.41 0.47
N MET A 154 -6.10 -12.46 -0.03
CA MET A 154 -5.58 -11.42 -0.92
C MET A 154 -6.34 -11.37 -2.24
N ILE A 155 -6.71 -10.15 -2.64
CA ILE A 155 -7.34 -9.85 -3.93
C ILE A 155 -6.49 -8.78 -4.59
N PRO A 156 -6.04 -8.95 -5.86
CA PRO A 156 -6.22 -10.16 -6.67
C PRO A 156 -5.49 -11.37 -6.08
N HIS A 157 -6.01 -12.53 -6.36
CA HIS A 157 -5.37 -13.77 -5.94
C HIS A 157 -4.03 -13.95 -6.65
N VAL A 158 -3.06 -14.40 -5.90
CA VAL A 158 -1.72 -14.65 -6.43
C VAL A 158 -1.59 -16.10 -6.89
#